data_d62bdaabf1e933539e8380fa3417e9f6
#
_entry.id   d62bdaabf1e933539e8380fa3417e9f6
#
_cell.length_a   1.000
_cell.length_b   1.000
_cell.length_c   1.000
_cell.angle_alpha   90.00
_cell.angle_beta   90.00
_cell.angle_gamma   90.00
#
_symmetry.space_group_name_H-M   'P 1'
#
loop_
_entity.id
_entity.type
_entity.pdbx_description
1 polymer ?
#
loop_
_entity_poly.entity_id
_entity_poly.type
_entity_poly.pdbx_seq_one_letter_code
_entity_poly.pdbx_strand_id
1 'polypeptide(L)'
;AEAEYTEKKSVFIGYAASVKSAEAAEAFIDEIRKRNADARHHVFAYIVGGAARCSDDGEPKGTGGVPVLEVLKKCGVDQAVIVVTRYFGGILLGAPGLVRAYSKAASMAAEAAGIVVYKSYTECRVTLDYAMYDRMMYEIGKRDILVDGTDFAGEITLRLAVLTQEYEDFCKTCLLYTSDAA
;
A
#
# COMPACT_ATOMS: atom_id res chain seq x y z
N ALA A 1 3.38 -4.36 11.72
CA ALA A 1 4.68 -3.72 12.00
C ALA A 1 4.57 -2.76 13.17
N GLU A 2 5.71 -2.47 13.79
CA GLU A 2 5.81 -1.60 14.98
C GLU A 2 7.03 -0.68 14.83
N ALA A 3 6.89 0.58 15.26
CA ALA A 3 8.00 1.55 15.29
C ALA A 3 7.82 2.51 16.48
N GLU A 4 8.92 2.86 17.13
CA GLU A 4 8.94 3.75 18.29
C GLU A 4 9.56 5.11 17.94
N TYR A 5 8.97 6.17 18.46
CA TYR A 5 9.47 7.55 18.36
C TYR A 5 9.36 8.24 19.71
N THR A 6 10.44 8.87 20.16
CA THR A 6 10.48 9.62 21.41
C THR A 6 10.61 11.12 21.14
N GLU A 7 9.75 11.93 21.75
CA GLU A 7 9.76 13.39 21.71
C GLU A 7 9.60 13.96 23.13
N LYS A 8 10.58 14.74 23.61
CA LYS A 8 10.57 15.35 24.94
C LYS A 8 10.15 14.38 26.06
N LYS A 9 10.78 13.20 26.10
CA LYS A 9 10.49 12.10 27.03
C LYS A 9 9.12 11.41 26.86
N SER A 10 8.22 11.90 26.00
CA SER A 10 7.03 11.14 25.63
C SER A 10 7.40 10.09 24.59
N VAL A 11 6.91 8.87 24.79
CA VAL A 11 7.13 7.75 23.85
C VAL A 11 5.87 7.55 23.03
N PHE A 12 6.01 7.44 21.74
CA PHE A 12 4.97 7.17 20.76
C PHE A 12 5.30 5.87 20.05
N ILE A 13 4.44 4.87 20.18
CA ILE A 13 4.62 3.58 19.51
C ILE A 13 3.55 3.46 18.43
N GLY A 14 3.99 3.48 17.17
CA GLY A 14 3.14 3.31 16.00
C GLY A 14 3.04 1.83 15.63
N TYR A 15 1.82 1.36 15.38
CA TYR A 15 1.50 0.02 14.90
C TYR A 15 0.75 0.13 13.59
N ALA A 16 1.21 -0.54 12.54
CA ALA A 16 0.57 -0.54 11.23
C ALA A 16 0.25 -1.98 10.79
N ALA A 17 -0.93 -2.16 10.22
CA ALA A 17 -1.38 -3.44 9.68
C ALA A 17 -2.26 -3.26 8.44
N SER A 18 -2.28 -4.29 7.57
CA SER A 18 -3.28 -4.43 6.52
C SER A 18 -4.56 -5.03 7.11
N VAL A 19 -5.71 -4.47 6.76
CA VAL A 19 -7.03 -4.90 7.23
C VAL A 19 -8.02 -4.91 6.07
N LYS A 20 -8.85 -5.95 5.97
CA LYS A 20 -9.76 -6.12 4.84
C LYS A 20 -11.16 -5.53 5.09
N SER A 21 -11.47 -5.15 6.33
CA SER A 21 -12.76 -4.57 6.71
C SER A 21 -12.63 -3.61 7.89
N ALA A 22 -13.65 -2.80 8.13
CA ALA A 22 -13.71 -1.90 9.28
C ALA A 22 -13.71 -2.68 10.61
N GLU A 23 -14.38 -3.84 10.65
CA GLU A 23 -14.42 -4.73 11.82
C GLU A 23 -13.01 -5.27 12.15
N ALA A 24 -12.24 -5.63 11.12
CA ALA A 24 -10.85 -6.06 11.29
C ALA A 24 -9.97 -4.92 11.79
N ALA A 25 -10.21 -3.68 11.35
CA ALA A 25 -9.50 -2.50 11.84
C ALA A 25 -9.82 -2.25 13.34
N GLU A 26 -11.10 -2.29 13.72
CA GLU A 26 -11.50 -2.13 15.12
C GLU A 26 -10.94 -3.24 16.03
N ALA A 27 -10.94 -4.50 15.55
CA ALA A 27 -10.33 -5.61 16.27
C ALA A 27 -8.83 -5.40 16.50
N PHE A 28 -8.11 -4.91 15.50
CA PHE A 28 -6.68 -4.56 15.63
C PHE A 28 -6.47 -3.42 16.64
N ILE A 29 -7.30 -2.37 16.59
CA ILE A 29 -7.24 -1.27 17.56
C ILE A 29 -7.43 -1.79 18.99
N ASP A 30 -8.40 -2.67 19.21
CA ASP A 30 -8.67 -3.25 20.52
C ASP A 30 -7.55 -4.19 21.00
N GLU A 31 -6.90 -4.90 20.08
CA GLU A 31 -5.70 -5.69 20.39
C GLU A 31 -4.56 -4.80 20.91
N ILE A 32 -4.27 -3.70 20.20
CA ILE A 32 -3.23 -2.76 20.61
C ILE A 32 -3.56 -2.08 21.94
N ARG A 33 -4.83 -1.72 22.18
CA ARG A 33 -5.28 -1.19 23.46
C ARG A 33 -5.04 -2.16 24.62
N LYS A 34 -5.36 -3.44 24.43
CA LYS A 34 -5.11 -4.48 25.42
C LYS A 34 -3.62 -4.70 25.68
N ARG A 35 -2.82 -4.71 24.62
CA ARG A 35 -1.36 -4.88 24.69
C ARG A 35 -0.67 -3.74 25.45
N ASN A 36 -1.20 -2.52 25.36
CA ASN A 36 -0.65 -1.31 25.96
C ASN A 36 -1.64 -0.68 26.96
N ALA A 37 -2.26 -1.50 27.81
CA ALA A 37 -3.35 -1.07 28.69
C ALA A 37 -2.95 -0.01 29.75
N ASP A 38 -1.66 0.18 29.97
CA ASP A 38 -1.07 1.19 30.85
C ASP A 38 -0.89 2.57 30.17
N ALA A 39 -1.06 2.64 28.85
CA ALA A 39 -1.06 3.90 28.11
C ALA A 39 -2.43 4.61 28.20
N ARG A 40 -2.41 5.94 28.12
CA ARG A 40 -3.64 6.76 28.22
C ARG A 40 -4.32 7.03 26.88
N HIS A 41 -3.55 6.99 25.79
CA HIS A 41 -4.03 7.37 24.45
C HIS A 41 -3.60 6.35 23.42
N HIS A 42 -4.57 5.87 22.63
CA HIS A 42 -4.40 4.98 21.49
C HIS A 42 -5.06 5.63 20.28
N VAL A 43 -4.41 6.66 19.78
CA VAL A 43 -4.85 7.41 18.62
C VAL A 43 -4.80 6.51 17.39
N PHE A 44 -5.82 6.54 16.55
CA PHE A 44 -5.86 5.68 15.39
C PHE A 44 -6.45 6.34 14.15
N ALA A 45 -6.12 5.80 12.99
CA ALA A 45 -6.82 6.01 11.75
C ALA A 45 -6.79 4.74 10.91
N TYR A 46 -7.84 4.54 10.09
CA TYR A 46 -7.86 3.51 9.07
C TYR A 46 -8.57 3.99 7.80
N ILE A 47 -8.25 3.34 6.68
CA ILE A 47 -8.92 3.49 5.39
C ILE A 47 -9.27 2.09 4.90
N VAL A 48 -10.54 1.85 4.59
CA VAL A 48 -11.03 0.56 4.07
C VAL A 48 -12.11 0.82 3.02
N GLY A 49 -11.89 0.33 1.80
CA GLY A 49 -12.81 0.52 0.69
C GLY A 49 -13.09 1.99 0.37
N GLY A 50 -12.09 2.85 0.52
CA GLY A 50 -12.20 4.29 0.34
C GLY A 50 -12.86 5.04 1.52
N ALA A 51 -13.49 4.34 2.48
CA ALA A 51 -14.01 4.94 3.70
C ALA A 51 -12.89 5.15 4.72
N ALA A 52 -12.83 6.34 5.34
CA ALA A 52 -11.81 6.69 6.30
C ALA A 52 -12.42 7.00 7.68
N ARG A 53 -11.76 6.53 8.74
CA ARG A 53 -12.10 6.85 10.13
C ARG A 53 -10.84 7.15 10.94
N CYS A 54 -10.93 8.09 11.86
CA CYS A 54 -9.86 8.39 12.81
C CYS A 54 -10.42 8.83 14.16
N SER A 55 -9.56 8.75 15.20
CA SER A 55 -9.89 9.19 16.56
C SER A 55 -8.66 9.76 17.26
N ASP A 56 -8.87 10.84 17.98
CA ASP A 56 -7.84 11.44 18.85
C ASP A 56 -7.71 10.71 20.20
N ASP A 57 -8.63 9.83 20.55
CA ASP A 57 -8.63 9.00 21.78
C ASP A 57 -8.26 9.79 23.05
N GLY A 58 -8.93 10.95 23.25
CA GLY A 58 -8.72 11.82 24.40
C GLY A 58 -7.58 12.83 24.30
N GLU A 59 -6.79 12.83 23.24
CA GLU A 59 -5.90 13.95 22.92
C GLU A 59 -6.69 15.19 22.46
N PRO A 60 -6.12 16.40 22.49
CA PRO A 60 -6.77 17.58 21.99
C PRO A 60 -7.25 17.40 20.55
N LYS A 61 -8.47 17.86 20.25
CA LYS A 61 -9.13 17.66 18.96
C LYS A 61 -8.23 17.99 17.77
N GLY A 62 -8.09 17.02 16.85
CA GLY A 62 -7.36 17.14 15.60
C GLY A 62 -5.83 17.07 15.76
N THR A 63 -5.30 16.75 16.95
CA THR A 63 -3.85 16.68 17.17
C THR A 63 -3.26 15.29 16.99
N GLY A 64 -4.10 14.24 16.94
CA GLY A 64 -3.67 12.85 16.85
C GLY A 64 -4.28 12.14 15.64
N GLY A 65 -5.59 11.89 15.65
CA GLY A 65 -6.27 11.08 14.63
C GLY A 65 -6.16 11.63 13.23
N VAL A 66 -6.35 12.94 13.04
CA VAL A 66 -6.22 13.59 11.74
C VAL A 66 -4.79 13.50 11.19
N PRO A 67 -3.72 13.82 11.96
CA PRO A 67 -2.34 13.61 11.53
C PRO A 67 -2.03 12.17 11.09
N VAL A 68 -2.53 11.17 11.82
CA VAL A 68 -2.34 9.75 11.48
C VAL A 68 -3.06 9.41 10.18
N LEU A 69 -4.30 9.89 10.00
CA LEU A 69 -5.06 9.70 8.76
C LEU A 69 -4.36 10.33 7.54
N GLU A 70 -3.80 11.51 7.70
CA GLU A 70 -3.08 12.18 6.60
C GLU A 70 -1.82 11.39 6.18
N VAL A 71 -1.19 10.65 7.09
CA VAL A 71 -0.10 9.72 6.73
C VAL A 71 -0.62 8.61 5.83
N LEU A 72 -1.72 7.94 6.18
CA LEU A 72 -2.33 6.89 5.32
C LEU A 72 -2.68 7.41 3.94
N LYS A 73 -3.31 8.60 3.86
CA LYS A 73 -3.65 9.25 2.58
C LYS A 73 -2.41 9.56 1.73
N LYS A 74 -1.34 10.09 2.33
CA LYS A 74 -0.07 10.38 1.63
C LYS A 74 0.61 9.12 1.10
N CYS A 75 0.48 8.01 1.82
CA CYS A 75 0.95 6.70 1.36
C CYS A 75 0.12 6.15 0.19
N GLY A 76 -1.06 6.71 -0.09
CA GLY A 76 -1.95 6.23 -1.14
C GLY A 76 -2.49 4.82 -0.90
N VAL A 77 -2.57 4.40 0.38
CA VAL A 77 -2.98 3.04 0.76
C VAL A 77 -4.47 2.96 1.05
N ASP A 78 -5.06 1.83 0.71
CA ASP A 78 -6.35 1.35 1.18
C ASP A 78 -6.16 0.06 1.98
N GLN A 79 -7.20 -0.38 2.71
CA GLN A 79 -7.17 -1.58 3.54
C GLN A 79 -6.02 -1.55 4.58
N ALA A 80 -5.85 -0.41 5.23
CA ALA A 80 -4.79 -0.19 6.20
C ALA A 80 -5.29 0.51 7.48
N VAL A 81 -4.70 0.14 8.61
CA VAL A 81 -4.90 0.76 9.91
C VAL A 81 -3.57 1.15 10.52
N ILE A 82 -3.52 2.32 11.16
CA ILE A 82 -2.41 2.73 12.02
C ILE A 82 -2.98 3.10 13.39
N VAL A 83 -2.37 2.56 14.44
CA VAL A 83 -2.60 2.95 15.85
C VAL A 83 -1.32 3.55 16.39
N VAL A 84 -1.40 4.69 17.07
CA VAL A 84 -0.25 5.28 17.76
C VAL A 84 -0.59 5.38 19.25
N THR A 85 0.09 4.57 20.03
CA THR A 85 0.00 4.57 21.50
C THR A 85 0.98 5.58 22.07
N ARG A 86 0.55 6.41 23.02
CA ARG A 86 1.38 7.41 23.66
C ARG A 86 1.56 7.19 25.16
N TYR A 87 2.81 7.23 25.60
CA TYR A 87 3.22 7.32 27.00
C TYR A 87 3.73 8.72 27.29
N PHE A 88 3.10 9.41 28.24
CA PHE A 88 3.44 10.78 28.57
C PHE A 88 4.77 10.88 29.34
N GLY A 89 5.69 11.70 28.87
CA GLY A 89 7.03 11.88 29.45
C GLY A 89 7.15 13.03 30.47
N GLY A 90 6.05 13.58 30.96
CA GLY A 90 6.07 14.67 31.96
C GLY A 90 6.25 16.07 31.37
N ILE A 91 6.52 16.22 30.06
CA ILE A 91 6.69 17.51 29.39
C ILE A 91 5.58 17.71 28.35
N LEU A 92 4.86 18.82 28.42
CA LEU A 92 3.82 19.16 27.46
C LEU A 92 4.42 19.51 26.11
N LEU A 93 3.90 18.89 25.03
CA LEU A 93 4.33 19.13 23.66
C LEU A 93 3.60 20.32 23.00
N GLY A 94 2.41 20.64 23.50
CA GLY A 94 1.47 21.56 22.85
C GLY A 94 0.86 20.94 21.56
N ALA A 95 -0.21 21.54 21.05
CA ALA A 95 -0.91 21.02 19.89
C ALA A 95 0.00 20.84 18.64
N PRO A 96 0.85 21.81 18.25
CA PRO A 96 1.76 21.62 17.13
C PRO A 96 2.82 20.51 17.35
N GLY A 97 3.24 20.30 18.59
CA GLY A 97 4.17 19.24 18.96
C GLY A 97 3.52 17.85 18.85
N LEU A 98 2.26 17.71 19.30
CA LEU A 98 1.48 16.50 19.17
C LEU A 98 1.26 16.11 17.71
N VAL A 99 0.82 17.06 16.89
CA VAL A 99 0.62 16.82 15.43
C VAL A 99 1.89 16.26 14.79
N ARG A 100 3.06 16.87 15.06
CA ARG A 100 4.34 16.37 14.52
C ARG A 100 4.70 14.99 15.05
N ALA A 101 4.53 14.76 16.35
CA ALA A 101 4.89 13.48 16.97
C ALA A 101 4.01 12.32 16.46
N TYR A 102 2.69 12.52 16.39
CA TYR A 102 1.77 11.52 15.84
C TYR A 102 2.03 11.25 14.36
N SER A 103 2.22 12.29 13.54
CA SER A 103 2.59 12.11 12.12
C SER A 103 3.90 11.35 11.97
N LYS A 104 4.92 11.66 12.78
CA LYS A 104 6.22 10.99 12.71
C LYS A 104 6.13 9.53 13.08
N ALA A 105 5.49 9.20 14.22
CA ALA A 105 5.32 7.82 14.66
C ALA A 105 4.50 7.01 13.65
N ALA A 106 3.42 7.59 13.09
CA ALA A 106 2.62 6.94 12.06
C ALA A 106 3.42 6.68 10.77
N SER A 107 4.23 7.65 10.32
CA SER A 107 5.08 7.47 9.13
C SER A 107 6.10 6.37 9.34
N MET A 108 6.75 6.33 10.50
CA MET A 108 7.73 5.28 10.83
C MET A 108 7.08 3.89 10.87
N ALA A 109 5.85 3.78 11.41
CA ALA A 109 5.10 2.51 11.41
C ALA A 109 4.71 2.07 9.99
N ALA A 110 4.27 3.01 9.13
CA ALA A 110 3.95 2.74 7.73
C ALA A 110 5.19 2.30 6.94
N GLU A 111 6.32 2.98 7.14
CA GLU A 111 7.61 2.62 6.53
C GLU A 111 8.07 1.21 6.97
N ALA A 112 7.97 0.89 8.26
CA ALA A 112 8.31 -0.41 8.81
C ALA A 112 7.39 -1.54 8.31
N ALA A 113 6.11 -1.22 8.02
CA ALA A 113 5.16 -2.18 7.47
C ALA A 113 5.47 -2.53 6.01
N GLY A 114 6.03 -1.58 5.27
CA GLY A 114 6.14 -1.65 3.82
C GLY A 114 4.78 -1.46 3.13
N ILE A 115 4.81 -0.99 1.90
CA ILE A 115 3.61 -0.80 1.07
C ILE A 115 3.64 -1.84 -0.04
N VAL A 116 2.58 -2.64 -0.13
CA VAL A 116 2.39 -3.62 -1.20
C VAL A 116 1.39 -3.06 -2.20
N VAL A 117 1.75 -3.08 -3.48
CA VAL A 117 0.87 -2.70 -4.57
C VAL A 117 0.34 -3.96 -5.23
N TYR A 118 -0.98 -4.17 -5.15
CA TYR A 118 -1.64 -5.24 -5.90
C TYR A 118 -1.94 -4.76 -7.31
N LYS A 119 -1.44 -5.50 -8.30
CA LYS A 119 -1.72 -5.26 -9.72
C LYS A 119 -2.50 -6.44 -10.27
N SER A 120 -3.56 -6.17 -11.02
CA SER A 120 -4.31 -7.21 -11.74
C SER A 120 -3.69 -7.43 -13.10
N TYR A 121 -3.39 -8.70 -13.42
CA TYR A 121 -2.87 -9.11 -14.72
C TYR A 121 -3.87 -10.02 -15.43
N THR A 122 -3.95 -9.88 -16.74
CA THR A 122 -4.67 -10.79 -17.64
C THR A 122 -3.65 -11.68 -18.33
N GLU A 123 -3.79 -13.00 -18.13
CA GLU A 123 -2.95 -13.98 -18.82
C GLU A 123 -3.39 -14.13 -20.28
N CYS A 124 -2.42 -14.16 -21.19
CA CYS A 124 -2.65 -14.40 -22.60
C CYS A 124 -1.52 -15.20 -23.25
N ARG A 125 -1.79 -15.72 -24.44
CA ARG A 125 -0.80 -16.38 -25.30
C ARG A 125 -0.71 -15.63 -26.60
N VAL A 126 0.51 -15.37 -27.05
CA VAL A 126 0.81 -14.76 -28.34
C VAL A 126 1.65 -15.73 -29.13
N THR A 127 1.13 -16.19 -30.28
CA THR A 127 1.88 -17.02 -31.22
C THR A 127 2.32 -16.16 -32.38
N LEU A 128 3.59 -16.29 -32.77
CA LEU A 128 4.24 -15.44 -33.77
C LEU A 128 5.36 -16.19 -34.50
N ASP A 129 5.68 -15.72 -35.69
CA ASP A 129 6.83 -16.19 -36.46
C ASP A 129 8.16 -15.72 -35.83
N TYR A 130 9.23 -16.47 -36.09
CA TYR A 130 10.57 -16.13 -35.61
C TYR A 130 11.04 -14.72 -36.03
N ALA A 131 10.65 -14.26 -37.22
CA ALA A 131 11.00 -12.92 -37.70
C ALA A 131 10.41 -11.78 -36.84
N MET A 132 9.32 -12.04 -36.09
CA MET A 132 8.63 -11.04 -35.28
C MET A 132 9.06 -11.09 -33.81
N TYR A 133 9.83 -12.09 -33.42
CA TYR A 133 10.19 -12.32 -32.01
C TYR A 133 10.89 -11.12 -31.35
N ASP A 134 11.97 -10.64 -31.95
CA ASP A 134 12.75 -9.53 -31.39
C ASP A 134 11.92 -8.25 -31.27
N ARG A 135 11.07 -8.00 -32.27
CA ARG A 135 10.17 -6.84 -32.26
C ARG A 135 9.11 -6.95 -31.15
N MET A 136 8.53 -8.14 -30.97
CA MET A 136 7.58 -8.39 -29.89
C MET A 136 8.24 -8.25 -28.52
N MET A 137 9.43 -8.82 -28.33
CA MET A 137 10.19 -8.70 -27.09
C MET A 137 10.55 -7.24 -26.77
N TYR A 138 10.83 -6.42 -27.79
CA TYR A 138 11.03 -4.98 -27.61
C TYR A 138 9.77 -4.26 -27.15
N GLU A 139 8.58 -4.57 -27.71
CA GLU A 139 7.31 -3.99 -27.26
C GLU A 139 6.93 -4.45 -25.86
N ILE A 140 7.19 -5.71 -25.51
CA ILE A 140 7.01 -6.25 -24.15
C ILE A 140 7.91 -5.51 -23.15
N GLY A 141 9.17 -5.29 -23.51
CA GLY A 141 10.15 -4.60 -22.64
C GLY A 141 9.84 -3.12 -22.36
N LYS A 142 8.96 -2.48 -23.13
CA LYS A 142 8.49 -1.10 -22.89
C LYS A 142 7.32 -1.01 -21.92
N ARG A 143 6.70 -2.13 -21.57
CA ARG A 143 5.47 -2.25 -20.80
C ARG A 143 5.70 -3.07 -19.54
N ASP A 144 4.79 -2.98 -18.57
CA ASP A 144 4.80 -3.82 -17.38
C ASP A 144 4.13 -5.18 -17.71
N ILE A 145 4.79 -5.97 -18.55
CA ILE A 145 4.33 -7.28 -19.01
C ILE A 145 5.28 -8.34 -18.45
N LEU A 146 4.73 -9.34 -17.79
CA LEU A 146 5.49 -10.48 -17.29
C LEU A 146 5.50 -11.58 -18.35
N VAL A 147 6.68 -12.10 -18.68
CA VAL A 147 6.84 -13.27 -19.56
C VAL A 147 6.94 -14.50 -18.66
N ASP A 148 5.88 -15.29 -18.60
CA ASP A 148 5.81 -16.52 -17.80
C ASP A 148 6.50 -17.70 -18.48
N GLY A 149 6.59 -17.68 -19.81
CA GLY A 149 7.32 -18.69 -20.57
C GLY A 149 7.32 -18.45 -22.08
N THR A 150 8.25 -19.11 -22.75
CA THR A 150 8.40 -19.08 -24.20
C THR A 150 8.62 -20.50 -24.72
N ASP A 151 7.80 -20.94 -25.67
CA ASP A 151 7.92 -22.20 -26.33
C ASP A 151 8.40 -21.99 -27.78
N PHE A 152 9.50 -22.63 -28.16
CA PHE A 152 10.08 -22.57 -29.49
C PHE A 152 9.76 -23.88 -30.23
N ALA A 153 8.95 -23.79 -31.28
CA ALA A 153 8.55 -24.91 -32.14
C ALA A 153 8.56 -24.46 -33.61
N GLY A 154 7.58 -24.88 -34.42
CA GLY A 154 7.40 -24.34 -35.79
C GLY A 154 7.11 -22.84 -35.77
N GLU A 155 6.45 -22.38 -34.73
CA GLU A 155 6.20 -20.99 -34.38
C GLU A 155 6.64 -20.76 -32.93
N ILE A 156 6.78 -19.50 -32.51
CA ILE A 156 7.10 -19.12 -31.12
C ILE A 156 5.79 -18.81 -30.40
N THR A 157 5.57 -19.42 -29.23
CA THR A 157 4.45 -19.11 -28.36
C THR A 157 4.95 -18.49 -27.07
N LEU A 158 4.54 -17.25 -26.80
CA LEU A 158 4.78 -16.52 -25.57
C LEU A 158 3.59 -16.68 -24.61
N ARG A 159 3.85 -17.02 -23.36
CA ARG A 159 2.88 -16.93 -22.26
C ARG A 159 3.16 -15.63 -21.52
N LEU A 160 2.19 -14.75 -21.50
CA LEU A 160 2.32 -13.39 -20.97
C LEU A 160 1.27 -13.11 -19.90
N ALA A 161 1.64 -12.32 -18.91
CA ALA A 161 0.69 -11.66 -18.02
C ALA A 161 0.80 -10.14 -18.24
N VAL A 162 -0.25 -9.56 -18.79
CA VAL A 162 -0.36 -8.14 -19.15
C VAL A 162 -1.23 -7.44 -18.13
N LEU A 163 -0.86 -6.24 -17.67
CA LEU A 163 -1.71 -5.43 -16.79
C LEU A 163 -3.12 -5.35 -17.38
N THR A 164 -4.14 -5.70 -16.61
CA THR A 164 -5.53 -5.79 -17.09
C THR A 164 -6.02 -4.49 -17.74
N GLN A 165 -5.58 -3.34 -17.23
CA GLN A 165 -5.89 -2.03 -17.78
C GLN A 165 -5.21 -1.72 -19.13
N GLU A 166 -4.13 -2.43 -19.46
CA GLU A 166 -3.35 -2.25 -20.70
C GLU A 166 -3.60 -3.36 -21.73
N TYR A 167 -4.39 -4.37 -21.34
CA TYR A 167 -4.59 -5.58 -22.14
C TYR A 167 -5.18 -5.30 -23.52
N GLU A 168 -6.22 -4.48 -23.61
CA GLU A 168 -6.83 -4.13 -24.90
C GLU A 168 -5.88 -3.39 -25.84
N ASP A 169 -5.07 -2.47 -25.28
CA ASP A 169 -4.08 -1.73 -26.07
C ASP A 169 -2.94 -2.62 -26.53
N PHE A 170 -2.50 -3.53 -25.68
CA PHE A 170 -1.51 -4.56 -26.06
C PHE A 170 -2.04 -5.48 -27.15
N CYS A 171 -3.30 -5.94 -27.08
CA CYS A 171 -3.92 -6.74 -28.14
C CYS A 171 -3.92 -6.00 -29.50
N LYS A 172 -4.26 -4.71 -29.51
CA LYS A 172 -4.18 -3.88 -30.74
C LYS A 172 -2.76 -3.83 -31.29
N THR A 173 -1.77 -3.69 -30.41
CA THR A 173 -0.35 -3.71 -30.80
C THR A 173 0.02 -5.05 -31.44
N CYS A 174 -0.37 -6.18 -30.84
CA CYS A 174 -0.12 -7.51 -31.42
C CYS A 174 -0.76 -7.66 -32.80
N LEU A 175 -2.00 -7.22 -32.98
CA LEU A 175 -2.71 -7.34 -34.26
C LEU A 175 -2.07 -6.52 -35.37
N LEU A 176 -1.45 -5.38 -35.07
CA LEU A 176 -0.69 -4.59 -36.06
C LEU A 176 0.52 -5.36 -36.61
N TYR A 177 1.05 -6.31 -35.85
CA TYR A 177 2.20 -7.12 -36.27
C TYR A 177 1.80 -8.45 -36.94
N THR A 178 0.56 -8.89 -36.78
CA THR A 178 0.02 -10.11 -37.41
C THR A 178 -0.69 -9.81 -38.75
N SER A 179 -1.16 -8.58 -38.96
CA SER A 179 -1.88 -8.18 -40.18
C SER A 179 -0.96 -7.83 -41.39
N ASP A 180 0.33 -7.70 -41.17
CA ASP A 180 1.31 -7.46 -42.28
C ASP A 180 1.83 -8.76 -42.92
N ALA A 181 1.26 -9.92 -42.54
CA ALA A 181 1.60 -11.25 -43.10
C ALA A 181 0.49 -11.78 -44.03
N ALA A 182 -0.14 -10.90 -44.84
CA ALA A 182 -1.06 -11.28 -45.90
C ALA A 182 -0.59 -10.80 -47.27
#